data_b2ab5ff6ff883eed9d055d368313de8b
#
_entry.id   b2ab5ff6ff883eed9d055d368313de8b
#
_cell.length_a   1.000
_cell.length_b   1.000
_cell.length_c   1.000
_cell.angle_alpha   90.00
_cell.angle_beta   90.00
_cell.angle_gamma   90.00
#
_symmetry.space_group_name_H-M   'P 1'
#
loop_
_entity.id
_entity.type
_entity.pdbx_description
1 polymer ?
#
loop_
_entity_poly.entity_id
_entity_poly.type
_entity_poly.pdbx_seq_one_letter_code
_entity_poly.pdbx_strand_id
1 'polypeptide(L)'
;ERAFSMALALHQPSASRSDYEAFKKFFWEERHAFSPEVQVILQTYGINFASRQFSQGDTAFERELFEVWMRPDEINEMLARHNLLTSTRFINTVTIAIQNGALPWARSFLQKYAPRMPEESRSIVETLGWAIAEYESGALKTAAKRLVRRPKMPPRLEVRARALSLMI
;
A
#
# COMPACT_ATOMS: atom_id res chain seq x y z
N GLU A 1 -19.15 -16.67 4.82
CA GLU A 1 -18.64 -17.40 6.00
C GLU A 1 -17.25 -17.97 5.73
N ARG A 2 -17.03 -18.80 4.71
CA ARG A 2 -15.73 -19.41 4.36
C ARG A 2 -14.58 -18.40 4.22
N ALA A 3 -14.81 -17.29 3.51
CA ALA A 3 -13.80 -16.25 3.30
C ALA A 3 -13.23 -15.69 4.61
N PHE A 4 -14.13 -15.38 5.54
CA PHE A 4 -13.72 -14.82 6.84
C PHE A 4 -13.05 -15.86 7.73
N SER A 5 -13.47 -17.14 7.67
CA SER A 5 -12.77 -18.22 8.39
C SER A 5 -11.33 -18.37 7.91
N MET A 6 -11.10 -18.35 6.60
CA MET A 6 -9.74 -18.40 6.03
C MET A 6 -8.93 -17.15 6.39
N ALA A 7 -9.51 -15.96 6.32
CA ALA A 7 -8.86 -14.71 6.68
C ALA A 7 -8.46 -14.69 8.17
N LEU A 8 -9.35 -15.12 9.06
CA LEU A 8 -9.06 -15.22 10.50
C LEU A 8 -7.95 -16.24 10.81
N ALA A 9 -7.91 -17.37 10.07
CA ALA A 9 -6.82 -18.33 10.20
C ALA A 9 -5.45 -17.67 9.91
N LEU A 10 -5.34 -16.78 8.92
CA LEU A 10 -4.12 -16.05 8.62
C LEU A 10 -3.66 -15.12 9.75
N HIS A 11 -4.57 -14.69 10.62
CA HIS A 11 -4.22 -13.83 11.74
C HIS A 11 -3.54 -14.59 12.88
N GLN A 12 -3.70 -15.90 12.93
CA GLN A 12 -3.08 -16.73 13.97
C GLN A 12 -1.55 -16.78 13.82
N PRO A 13 -0.81 -16.80 14.92
CA PRO A 13 0.65 -16.97 14.88
C PRO A 13 1.10 -18.26 14.19
N SER A 14 0.27 -19.31 14.24
CA SER A 14 0.51 -20.62 13.61
C SER A 14 0.18 -20.69 12.13
N ALA A 15 -0.34 -19.61 11.54
CA ALA A 15 -0.71 -19.60 10.12
C ALA A 15 0.51 -19.92 9.24
N SER A 16 0.33 -20.92 8.38
CA SER A 16 1.36 -21.40 7.47
C SER A 16 1.34 -20.70 6.12
N ARG A 17 2.40 -20.86 5.33
CA ARG A 17 2.43 -20.44 3.93
C ARG A 17 1.35 -21.13 3.09
N SER A 18 1.04 -22.40 3.41
CA SER A 18 -0.04 -23.13 2.73
C SER A 18 -1.41 -22.50 2.96
N ASP A 19 -1.70 -22.05 4.20
CA ASP A 19 -2.94 -21.35 4.51
C ASP A 19 -3.06 -20.04 3.72
N TYR A 20 -1.94 -19.30 3.62
CA TYR A 20 -1.88 -18.07 2.85
C TYR A 20 -2.11 -18.31 1.35
N GLU A 21 -1.47 -19.31 0.74
CA GLU A 21 -1.66 -19.64 -0.66
C GLU A 21 -3.12 -20.06 -0.96
N ALA A 22 -3.71 -20.86 -0.07
CA ALA A 22 -5.11 -21.24 -0.18
C ALA A 22 -6.06 -20.02 -0.10
N PHE A 23 -5.81 -19.13 0.87
CA PHE A 23 -6.57 -17.88 1.01
C PHE A 23 -6.39 -16.96 -0.22
N LYS A 24 -5.15 -16.75 -0.67
CA LYS A 24 -4.84 -15.93 -1.83
C LYS A 24 -5.59 -16.42 -3.07
N LYS A 25 -5.50 -17.72 -3.37
CA LYS A 25 -6.22 -18.34 -4.47
C LYS A 25 -7.73 -18.09 -4.36
N PHE A 26 -8.30 -18.41 -3.20
CA PHE A 26 -9.72 -18.20 -2.96
C PHE A 26 -10.14 -16.73 -3.16
N PHE A 27 -9.37 -15.78 -2.60
CA PHE A 27 -9.66 -14.35 -2.75
C PHE A 27 -9.70 -13.94 -4.23
N TRP A 28 -8.69 -14.30 -5.01
CA TRP A 28 -8.60 -13.88 -6.41
C TRP A 28 -9.67 -14.53 -7.30
N GLU A 29 -10.09 -15.76 -7.00
CA GLU A 29 -11.16 -16.45 -7.71
C GLU A 29 -12.56 -15.87 -7.37
N GLU A 30 -12.80 -15.54 -6.11
CA GLU A 30 -14.14 -15.25 -5.60
C GLU A 30 -14.38 -13.76 -5.29
N ARG A 31 -13.37 -12.88 -5.42
CA ARG A 31 -13.48 -11.48 -4.96
C ARG A 31 -14.68 -10.72 -5.54
N HIS A 32 -15.09 -11.04 -6.76
CA HIS A 32 -16.19 -10.36 -7.44
C HIS A 32 -17.56 -10.64 -6.79
N ALA A 33 -17.67 -11.69 -5.98
CA ALA A 33 -18.87 -11.99 -5.20
C ALA A 33 -19.00 -11.13 -3.93
N PHE A 34 -17.96 -10.35 -3.58
CA PHE A 34 -17.94 -9.53 -2.37
C PHE A 34 -18.13 -8.04 -2.68
N SER A 35 -18.75 -7.31 -1.74
CA SER A 35 -18.77 -5.85 -1.83
C SER A 35 -17.36 -5.26 -1.75
N PRO A 36 -17.11 -4.04 -2.27
CA PRO A 36 -15.81 -3.39 -2.20
C PRO A 36 -15.23 -3.33 -0.78
N GLU A 37 -16.06 -3.05 0.21
CA GLU A 37 -15.65 -2.96 1.63
C GLU A 37 -15.17 -4.32 2.14
N VAL A 38 -15.87 -5.39 1.81
CA VAL A 38 -15.49 -6.77 2.16
C VAL A 38 -14.19 -7.16 1.47
N GLN A 39 -14.02 -6.80 0.20
CA GLN A 39 -12.76 -7.04 -0.51
C GLN A 39 -11.58 -6.34 0.19
N VAL A 40 -11.75 -5.10 0.66
CA VAL A 40 -10.70 -4.37 1.41
C VAL A 40 -10.34 -5.09 2.71
N ILE A 41 -11.35 -5.56 3.44
CA ILE A 41 -11.13 -6.31 4.68
C ILE A 41 -10.33 -7.59 4.39
N LEU A 42 -10.76 -8.38 3.42
CA LEU A 42 -10.09 -9.63 3.06
C LEU A 42 -8.65 -9.37 2.58
N GLN A 43 -8.44 -8.38 1.71
CA GLN A 43 -7.09 -7.96 1.30
C GLN A 43 -6.20 -7.62 2.47
N THR A 44 -6.74 -6.93 3.47
CA THR A 44 -5.97 -6.51 4.66
C THR A 44 -5.38 -7.71 5.39
N TYR A 45 -6.09 -8.83 5.47
CA TYR A 45 -5.55 -10.08 6.06
C TYR A 45 -4.39 -10.64 5.23
N GLY A 46 -4.52 -10.69 3.90
CA GLY A 46 -3.44 -11.13 3.01
C GLY A 46 -2.21 -10.23 3.10
N ILE A 47 -2.41 -8.90 3.08
CA ILE A 47 -1.33 -7.90 3.22
C ILE A 47 -0.64 -8.03 4.58
N ASN A 48 -1.40 -8.18 5.67
CA ASN A 48 -0.84 -8.30 7.01
C ASN A 48 -0.03 -9.59 7.17
N PHE A 49 -0.51 -10.70 6.61
CA PHE A 49 0.26 -11.95 6.61
C PHE A 49 1.58 -11.76 5.86
N ALA A 50 1.53 -11.29 4.62
CA ALA A 50 2.71 -11.07 3.79
C ALA A 50 3.71 -10.10 4.43
N SER A 51 3.21 -8.99 5.03
CA SER A 51 4.05 -8.02 5.75
C SER A 51 4.72 -8.64 6.98
N ARG A 52 4.04 -9.51 7.71
CA ARG A 52 4.60 -10.21 8.86
C ARG A 52 5.72 -11.16 8.42
N GLN A 53 5.51 -11.96 7.37
CA GLN A 53 6.53 -12.86 6.84
C GLN A 53 7.77 -12.10 6.35
N PHE A 54 7.56 -11.00 5.62
CA PHE A 54 8.65 -10.11 5.21
C PHE A 54 9.43 -9.55 6.41
N SER A 55 8.72 -9.09 7.45
CA SER A 55 9.35 -8.59 8.69
C SER A 55 10.12 -9.66 9.46
N GLN A 56 9.79 -10.93 9.27
CA GLN A 56 10.51 -12.09 9.84
C GLN A 56 11.69 -12.55 8.98
N GLY A 57 11.96 -11.87 7.87
CA GLY A 57 13.12 -12.11 7.00
C GLY A 57 12.83 -12.90 5.73
N ASP A 58 11.57 -13.30 5.46
CA ASP A 58 11.22 -13.90 4.17
C ASP A 58 11.05 -12.82 3.10
N THR A 59 12.16 -12.51 2.42
CA THR A 59 12.23 -11.46 1.40
C THR A 59 11.36 -11.74 0.17
N ALA A 60 10.95 -13.00 -0.07
CA ALA A 60 10.04 -13.32 -1.16
C ALA A 60 8.68 -12.61 -1.00
N PHE A 61 8.27 -12.34 0.24
CA PHE A 61 7.02 -11.64 0.53
C PHE A 61 7.05 -10.14 0.23
N GLU A 62 8.22 -9.51 0.07
CA GLU A 62 8.30 -8.12 -0.40
C GLU A 62 7.72 -7.98 -1.82
N ARG A 63 8.15 -8.87 -2.72
CA ARG A 63 7.63 -8.93 -4.09
C ARG A 63 6.16 -9.35 -4.11
N GLU A 64 5.77 -10.29 -3.27
CA GLU A 64 4.39 -10.75 -3.11
C GLU A 64 3.46 -9.60 -2.70
N LEU A 65 3.86 -8.76 -1.73
CA LEU A 65 3.12 -7.56 -1.33
C LEU A 65 2.87 -6.63 -2.51
N PHE A 66 3.90 -6.40 -3.32
CA PHE A 66 3.76 -5.51 -4.47
C PHE A 66 2.92 -6.13 -5.57
N GLU A 67 3.36 -7.27 -6.13
CA GLU A 67 2.78 -7.84 -7.34
C GLU A 67 1.34 -8.34 -7.15
N VAL A 68 1.04 -8.88 -5.97
CA VAL A 68 -0.27 -9.51 -5.71
C VAL A 68 -1.27 -8.55 -5.08
N TRP A 69 -0.84 -7.71 -4.13
CA TRP A 69 -1.78 -6.96 -3.32
C TRP A 69 -1.85 -5.47 -3.64
N MET A 70 -0.77 -4.87 -4.14
CA MET A 70 -0.70 -3.42 -4.31
C MET A 70 -0.69 -2.98 -5.77
N ARG A 71 -0.10 -3.77 -6.66
CA ARG A 71 0.03 -3.43 -8.07
C ARG A 71 -1.24 -3.61 -8.91
N PRO A 72 -2.13 -4.61 -8.67
CA PRO A 72 -3.25 -4.86 -9.56
C PRO A 72 -4.14 -3.63 -9.75
N ASP A 73 -4.26 -3.19 -11.01
CA ASP A 73 -4.96 -1.96 -11.37
C ASP A 73 -6.46 -2.04 -11.08
N GLU A 74 -7.07 -3.20 -11.28
CA GLU A 74 -8.49 -3.46 -10.97
C GLU A 74 -8.82 -3.22 -9.48
N ILE A 75 -7.90 -3.56 -8.59
CA ILE A 75 -8.03 -3.31 -7.16
C ILE A 75 -7.93 -1.82 -6.87
N ASN A 76 -6.91 -1.16 -7.44
CA ASN A 76 -6.68 0.27 -7.24
C ASN A 76 -7.84 1.10 -7.83
N GLU A 77 -8.39 0.70 -8.99
CA GLU A 77 -9.58 1.29 -9.57
C GLU A 77 -10.81 1.13 -8.66
N MET A 78 -11.04 -0.07 -8.13
CA MET A 78 -12.13 -0.33 -7.21
C MET A 78 -12.00 0.53 -5.96
N LEU A 79 -10.79 0.57 -5.33
CA LEU A 79 -10.52 1.38 -4.14
C LEU A 79 -10.77 2.88 -4.38
N ALA A 80 -10.29 3.41 -5.51
CA ALA A 80 -10.46 4.81 -5.86
C ALA A 80 -11.92 5.17 -6.17
N ARG A 81 -12.64 4.30 -6.88
CA ARG A 81 -14.05 4.49 -7.24
C ARG A 81 -14.97 4.54 -6.01
N HIS A 82 -14.67 3.75 -5.00
CA HIS A 82 -15.49 3.64 -3.78
C HIS A 82 -14.95 4.47 -2.60
N ASN A 83 -13.96 5.35 -2.82
CA ASN A 83 -13.31 6.16 -1.76
C ASN A 83 -12.70 5.32 -0.62
N LEU A 84 -12.24 4.11 -0.94
CA LEU A 84 -11.63 3.17 0.02
C LEU A 84 -10.10 3.23 0.01
N LEU A 85 -9.50 4.04 -0.87
CA LEU A 85 -8.06 4.24 -0.94
C LEU A 85 -7.64 5.28 0.11
N THR A 86 -7.20 4.82 1.28
CA THR A 86 -6.74 5.69 2.36
C THR A 86 -5.35 6.26 2.08
N SER A 87 -5.01 7.42 2.68
CA SER A 87 -3.66 8.01 2.58
C SER A 87 -2.56 7.05 3.00
N THR A 88 -2.78 6.29 4.08
CA THR A 88 -1.82 5.27 4.55
C THR A 88 -1.61 4.17 3.54
N ARG A 89 -2.68 3.60 2.99
CA ARG A 89 -2.57 2.58 1.94
C ARG A 89 -1.87 3.12 0.69
N PHE A 90 -2.23 4.33 0.27
CA PHE A 90 -1.62 5.01 -0.87
C PHE A 90 -0.10 5.13 -0.71
N ILE A 91 0.35 5.68 0.40
CA ILE A 91 1.79 5.87 0.68
C ILE A 91 2.51 4.53 0.83
N ASN A 92 1.90 3.53 1.44
CA ASN A 92 2.47 2.18 1.51
C ASN A 92 2.63 1.58 0.11
N THR A 93 1.63 1.73 -0.77
CA THR A 93 1.68 1.26 -2.16
C THR A 93 2.86 1.89 -2.91
N VAL A 94 3.02 3.22 -2.83
CA VAL A 94 4.15 3.95 -3.44
C VAL A 94 5.48 3.45 -2.90
N THR A 95 5.60 3.30 -1.58
CA THR A 95 6.85 2.86 -0.94
C THR A 95 7.24 1.45 -1.35
N ILE A 96 6.31 0.51 -1.29
CA ILE A 96 6.56 -0.90 -1.63
C ILE A 96 6.90 -1.03 -3.13
N ALA A 97 6.23 -0.27 -4.01
CA ALA A 97 6.58 -0.23 -5.42
C ALA A 97 8.03 0.23 -5.64
N ILE A 98 8.46 1.28 -4.94
CA ILE A 98 9.83 1.81 -5.02
C ILE A 98 10.84 0.79 -4.48
N GLN A 99 10.58 0.17 -3.35
CA GLN A 99 11.43 -0.90 -2.78
C GLN A 99 11.61 -2.06 -3.76
N ASN A 100 10.57 -2.37 -4.54
CA ASN A 100 10.65 -3.37 -5.61
C ASN A 100 11.27 -2.84 -6.93
N GLY A 101 11.91 -1.67 -6.94
CA GLY A 101 12.53 -1.08 -8.13
C GLY A 101 11.53 -0.55 -9.17
N ALA A 102 10.25 -0.46 -8.84
CA ALA A 102 9.18 -0.06 -9.76
C ALA A 102 8.86 1.46 -9.68
N LEU A 103 9.91 2.32 -9.62
CA LEU A 103 9.75 3.78 -9.55
C LEU A 103 8.88 4.36 -10.70
N PRO A 104 9.02 3.93 -11.96
CA PRO A 104 8.14 4.42 -13.04
C PRO A 104 6.67 4.09 -12.79
N TRP A 105 6.38 2.89 -12.29
CA TRP A 105 5.02 2.51 -11.93
C TRP A 105 4.49 3.34 -10.76
N ALA A 106 5.30 3.56 -9.72
CA ALA A 106 4.93 4.39 -8.57
C ALA A 106 4.56 5.83 -8.99
N ARG A 107 5.31 6.41 -9.93
CA ARG A 107 4.99 7.73 -10.50
C ARG A 107 3.67 7.73 -11.28
N SER A 108 3.43 6.72 -12.11
CA SER A 108 2.17 6.56 -12.83
C SER A 108 0.99 6.39 -11.87
N PHE A 109 1.16 5.63 -10.80
CA PHE A 109 0.17 5.47 -9.73
C PHE A 109 -0.14 6.80 -9.05
N LEU A 110 0.89 7.58 -8.68
CA LEU A 110 0.74 8.93 -8.12
C LEU A 110 -0.06 9.83 -9.06
N GLN A 111 0.30 9.89 -10.33
CA GLN A 111 -0.38 10.72 -11.33
C GLN A 111 -1.83 10.33 -11.53
N LYS A 112 -2.13 9.04 -11.56
CA LYS A 112 -3.46 8.50 -11.85
C LYS A 112 -4.41 8.64 -10.66
N TYR A 113 -3.95 8.32 -9.47
CA TYR A 113 -4.82 8.14 -8.32
C TYR A 113 -4.80 9.28 -7.30
N ALA A 114 -3.72 10.06 -7.16
CA ALA A 114 -3.70 11.16 -6.21
C ALA A 114 -4.79 12.22 -6.49
N PRO A 115 -5.06 12.63 -7.75
CA PRO A 115 -6.14 13.59 -8.03
C PRO A 115 -7.55 13.07 -7.69
N ARG A 116 -7.71 11.76 -7.55
CA ARG A 116 -9.00 11.11 -7.24
C ARG A 116 -9.23 10.93 -5.73
N MET A 117 -8.25 11.29 -4.91
CA MET A 117 -8.38 11.25 -3.46
C MET A 117 -9.26 12.40 -2.94
N PRO A 118 -9.98 12.21 -1.81
CA PRO A 118 -10.57 13.34 -1.10
C PRO A 118 -9.54 14.44 -0.82
N GLU A 119 -9.96 15.72 -0.85
CA GLU A 119 -9.05 16.88 -0.80
C GLU A 119 -8.04 16.83 0.36
N GLU A 120 -8.52 16.50 1.57
CA GLU A 120 -7.67 16.37 2.76
C GLU A 120 -6.59 15.29 2.59
N SER A 121 -6.96 14.15 2.00
CA SER A 121 -6.04 13.05 1.74
C SER A 121 -5.11 13.33 0.57
N ARG A 122 -5.60 14.06 -0.45
CA ARG A 122 -4.85 14.41 -1.66
C ARG A 122 -3.60 15.20 -1.33
N SER A 123 -3.72 16.28 -0.55
CA SER A 123 -2.57 17.11 -0.17
C SER A 123 -1.49 16.30 0.55
N ILE A 124 -1.87 15.32 1.36
CA ILE A 124 -0.95 14.42 2.06
C ILE A 124 -0.23 13.49 1.07
N VAL A 125 -0.99 12.80 0.20
CA VAL A 125 -0.40 11.80 -0.70
C VAL A 125 0.44 12.46 -1.81
N GLU A 126 0.04 13.62 -2.31
CA GLU A 126 0.83 14.39 -3.27
C GLU A 126 2.13 14.89 -2.65
N THR A 127 2.08 15.41 -1.42
CA THR A 127 3.29 15.90 -0.76
C THR A 127 4.25 14.75 -0.45
N LEU A 128 3.80 13.76 0.29
CA LEU A 128 4.68 12.68 0.78
C LEU A 128 5.02 11.68 -0.32
N GLY A 129 4.05 11.29 -1.14
CA GLY A 129 4.27 10.33 -2.23
C GLY A 129 5.27 10.83 -3.26
N TRP A 130 5.13 12.08 -3.71
CA TRP A 130 6.11 12.68 -4.61
C TRP A 130 7.47 12.91 -3.94
N ALA A 131 7.51 13.32 -2.66
CA ALA A 131 8.79 13.46 -1.96
C ALA A 131 9.56 12.15 -1.88
N ILE A 132 8.88 11.02 -1.64
CA ILE A 132 9.49 9.68 -1.65
C ILE A 132 10.02 9.34 -3.06
N ALA A 133 9.22 9.55 -4.11
CA ALA A 133 9.62 9.27 -5.48
C ALA A 133 10.76 10.16 -5.98
N GLU A 134 10.80 11.42 -5.55
CA GLU A 134 11.87 12.38 -5.85
C GLU A 134 13.15 12.03 -5.11
N TYR A 135 13.06 11.65 -3.82
CA TYR A 135 14.20 11.18 -3.05
C TYR A 135 14.86 9.98 -3.72
N GLU A 136 14.07 8.97 -4.08
CA GLU A 136 14.56 7.77 -4.74
C GLU A 136 15.23 8.04 -6.09
N SER A 137 14.75 9.05 -6.81
CA SER A 137 15.39 9.46 -8.07
C SER A 137 16.59 10.39 -7.92
N GLY A 138 17.03 10.68 -6.69
CA GLY A 138 18.13 11.61 -6.40
C GLY A 138 17.76 13.10 -6.48
N ALA A 139 16.49 13.44 -6.70
CA ALA A 139 16.03 14.83 -6.76
C ALA A 139 15.83 15.44 -5.34
N LEU A 140 16.87 15.36 -4.50
CA LEU A 140 16.82 15.67 -3.07
C LEU A 140 16.30 17.08 -2.77
N LYS A 141 16.75 18.10 -3.52
CA LYS A 141 16.30 19.49 -3.33
C LYS A 141 14.79 19.65 -3.56
N THR A 142 14.23 18.91 -4.50
CA THR A 142 12.79 18.95 -4.82
C THR A 142 12.00 18.25 -3.72
N ALA A 143 12.44 17.08 -3.30
CA ALA A 143 11.87 16.35 -2.17
C ALA A 143 11.86 17.20 -0.87
N ALA A 144 12.97 17.85 -0.55
CA ALA A 144 13.07 18.73 0.62
C ALA A 144 12.04 19.88 0.56
N LYS A 145 11.93 20.57 -0.60
CA LYS A 145 10.96 21.67 -0.77
C LYS A 145 9.52 21.24 -0.52
N ARG A 146 9.14 20.00 -0.93
CA ARG A 146 7.79 19.46 -0.66
C ARG A 146 7.56 19.27 0.82
N LEU A 147 8.54 18.72 1.54
CA LEU A 147 8.41 18.39 2.95
C LEU A 147 8.40 19.61 3.88
N VAL A 148 9.01 20.73 3.49
CA VAL A 148 8.99 22.00 4.26
C VAL A 148 7.57 22.53 4.44
N ARG A 149 6.73 22.43 3.41
CA ARG A 149 5.35 22.96 3.40
C ARG A 149 4.29 21.85 3.52
N ARG A 150 4.65 20.77 4.22
CA ARG A 150 3.75 19.63 4.32
C ARG A 150 2.47 19.95 5.11
N PRO A 151 1.33 19.38 4.71
CA PRO A 151 0.09 19.48 5.47
C PRO A 151 0.19 18.71 6.80
N LYS A 152 -0.77 18.94 7.70
CA LYS A 152 -0.91 18.10 8.90
C LYS A 152 -1.23 16.66 8.46
N MET A 153 -0.48 15.70 8.98
CA MET A 153 -0.58 14.31 8.59
C MET A 153 -1.01 13.42 9.77
N PRO A 154 -1.61 12.23 9.52
CA PRO A 154 -1.75 11.20 10.54
C PRO A 154 -0.39 10.85 11.17
N PRO A 155 -0.32 10.48 12.46
CA PRO A 155 0.95 10.30 13.19
C PRO A 155 1.96 9.39 12.48
N ARG A 156 1.50 8.28 11.91
CA ARG A 156 2.39 7.33 11.18
C ARG A 156 3.02 7.95 9.94
N LEU A 157 2.27 8.77 9.19
CA LEU A 157 2.78 9.46 8.00
C LEU A 157 3.65 10.64 8.37
N GLU A 158 3.35 11.34 9.46
CA GLU A 158 4.20 12.41 9.99
C GLU A 158 5.59 11.89 10.41
N VAL A 159 5.65 10.74 11.10
CA VAL A 159 6.94 10.10 11.43
C VAL A 159 7.74 9.78 10.17
N ARG A 160 7.09 9.24 9.14
CA ARG A 160 7.74 8.93 7.86
C ARG A 160 8.24 10.19 7.15
N ALA A 161 7.45 11.26 7.13
CA ALA A 161 7.83 12.54 6.53
C ALA A 161 9.04 13.16 7.25
N ARG A 162 9.08 13.09 8.58
CA ARG A 162 10.23 13.54 9.38
C ARG A 162 11.47 12.70 9.12
N ALA A 163 11.33 11.37 9.10
CA ALA A 163 12.46 10.48 8.78
C ALA A 163 13.05 10.81 7.40
N LEU A 164 12.20 10.97 6.37
CA LEU A 164 12.64 11.37 5.04
C LEU A 164 13.34 12.74 5.05
N SER A 165 12.82 13.71 5.80
CA SER A 165 13.45 15.05 5.93
C SER A 165 14.85 15.01 6.57
N LEU A 166 15.13 14.00 7.40
CA LEU A 166 16.46 13.83 8.02
C LEU A 166 17.46 13.13 7.10
N MET A 167 16.99 12.45 6.06
CA MET A 167 17.82 11.74 5.08
C MET A 167 18.20 12.62 3.88
N ILE A 168 17.57 13.79 3.72
CA ILE A 168 17.82 14.75 2.65
C ILE A 168 18.75 15.84 3.12
#